data_7304f653282e0520f855a6fcdd0c99f5
#
_entry.id   7304f653282e0520f855a6fcdd0c99f5
#
_cell.length_a   1.000
_cell.length_b   1.000
_cell.length_c   1.000
_cell.angle_alpha   90.00
_cell.angle_beta   90.00
_cell.angle_gamma   90.00
#
_symmetry.space_group_name_H-M   'P 1'
#
loop_
_entity.id
_entity.type
_entity.pdbx_description
1 polymer ?
#
loop_
_entity_poly.entity_id
_entity_poly.type
_entity_poly.pdbx_seq_one_letter_code
_entity_poly.pdbx_strand_id
1 'polypeptide(L)'
;MGEFELIRNFFAAAPCAQGGEGVALGIGDDCALLAVPPGEQLAISTDTLVAGVHFADPCDPFLLGQRSLAVAVSDLAAMGATPVAFTLALTVPTVTADWLQAYAHGLNRMAQGCGIALVGGDTTRGPLSLTVTVFGRVPVGQALTRSGAQPGDLLCVGGELGNAAGALPLVLGQREAEADIAQPLLDHYWSPQPQLALGQALRGKATSALDISDGLLADCGHIALASGVRLEVERERVPLSDALVAFLGQRGAERAALSGGDDYVLAFTLPSVELPALLADGWPIHVIGRVAQGQGVVLLNREGHDITPQIRGYQHFQETP
;
A
#
# COMPACT_ATOMS: atom_id res chain seq x y z
N MET A 1 26.03 -13.22 18.08
CA MET A 1 25.67 -13.55 16.69
C MET A 1 26.26 -12.48 15.80
N GLY A 2 27.09 -12.87 14.84
CA GLY A 2 27.65 -11.94 13.86
C GLY A 2 26.64 -11.65 12.74
N GLU A 3 26.85 -10.57 11.99
CA GLU A 3 25.96 -10.13 10.89
C GLU A 3 25.70 -11.26 9.87
N PHE A 4 26.75 -11.90 9.35
CA PHE A 4 26.61 -13.01 8.38
C PHE A 4 25.92 -14.25 8.94
N GLU A 5 26.06 -14.52 10.24
CA GLU A 5 25.37 -15.61 10.92
C GLU A 5 23.88 -15.29 11.01
N LEU A 6 23.53 -14.03 11.32
CA LEU A 6 22.17 -13.53 11.36
C LEU A 6 21.51 -13.66 9.97
N ILE A 7 22.16 -13.15 8.92
CA ILE A 7 21.63 -13.23 7.55
C ILE A 7 21.37 -14.68 7.14
N ARG A 8 22.32 -15.59 7.39
CA ARG A 8 22.16 -17.01 7.04
C ARG A 8 21.01 -17.68 7.79
N ASN A 9 20.89 -17.42 9.09
CA ASN A 9 19.98 -18.19 9.93
C ASN A 9 18.52 -17.71 9.84
N PHE A 10 18.28 -16.42 9.59
CA PHE A 10 16.94 -15.84 9.63
C PHE A 10 16.42 -15.40 8.24
N PHE A 11 17.28 -14.87 7.40
CA PHE A 11 16.85 -14.35 6.09
C PHE A 11 17.16 -15.31 4.93
N ALA A 12 18.40 -15.74 4.75
CA ALA A 12 18.74 -16.65 3.66
C ALA A 12 18.09 -18.04 3.80
N ALA A 13 17.83 -18.48 5.04
CA ALA A 13 17.12 -19.72 5.31
C ALA A 13 15.58 -19.60 5.16
N ALA A 14 15.04 -18.39 5.05
CA ALA A 14 13.61 -18.18 4.91
C ALA A 14 13.10 -18.76 3.57
N PRO A 15 11.90 -19.38 3.54
CA PRO A 15 11.36 -19.94 2.31
C PRO A 15 11.25 -18.92 1.17
N CYS A 16 10.94 -17.65 1.45
CA CYS A 16 10.88 -16.59 0.42
C CYS A 16 12.25 -16.22 -0.16
N ALA A 17 13.38 -16.65 0.43
CA ALA A 17 14.73 -16.43 -0.10
C ALA A 17 15.26 -17.59 -0.98
N GLN A 18 14.46 -18.63 -1.19
CA GLN A 18 14.87 -19.80 -1.99
C GLN A 18 14.73 -19.58 -3.49
N GLY A 19 14.63 -18.34 -3.96
CA GLY A 19 14.46 -17.96 -5.34
C GLY A 19 13.00 -17.79 -5.75
N GLY A 20 12.78 -17.49 -7.03
CA GLY A 20 11.46 -17.25 -7.62
C GLY A 20 11.54 -17.06 -9.12
N GLU A 21 10.42 -16.95 -9.79
CA GLU A 21 10.39 -16.64 -11.21
C GLU A 21 11.03 -15.28 -11.48
N GLY A 22 12.00 -15.22 -12.39
CA GLY A 22 12.77 -14.00 -12.70
C GLY A 22 13.98 -13.76 -11.79
N VAL A 23 14.23 -14.59 -10.77
CA VAL A 23 15.45 -14.52 -9.94
C VAL A 23 16.48 -15.50 -10.52
N ALA A 24 17.54 -14.97 -11.14
CA ALA A 24 18.63 -15.77 -11.68
C ALA A 24 19.71 -16.06 -10.61
N LEU A 25 19.93 -15.13 -9.67
CA LEU A 25 20.82 -15.26 -8.53
C LEU A 25 20.22 -14.48 -7.34
N GLY A 26 20.09 -15.12 -6.19
CA GLY A 26 19.59 -14.52 -4.94
C GLY A 26 20.70 -14.21 -3.95
N ILE A 27 20.38 -14.37 -2.64
CA ILE A 27 21.33 -14.13 -1.54
C ILE A 27 22.53 -15.07 -1.62
N GLY A 28 23.75 -14.54 -1.45
CA GLY A 28 24.97 -15.35 -1.33
C GLY A 28 26.14 -14.87 -2.18
N ASP A 29 25.94 -13.85 -2.98
CA ASP A 29 26.98 -13.17 -3.77
C ASP A 29 26.89 -11.66 -3.53
N ASP A 30 27.80 -10.86 -4.13
CA ASP A 30 27.84 -9.40 -3.96
C ASP A 30 26.58 -8.70 -4.49
N CYS A 31 25.91 -9.29 -5.49
CA CYS A 31 24.66 -8.78 -6.05
C CYS A 31 23.69 -9.90 -6.41
N ALA A 32 22.40 -9.64 -6.30
CA ALA A 32 21.37 -10.46 -6.91
C ALA A 32 21.26 -10.18 -8.42
N LEU A 33 20.85 -11.19 -9.20
CA LEU A 33 20.61 -11.05 -10.63
C LEU A 33 19.13 -11.32 -10.93
N LEU A 34 18.46 -10.34 -11.54
CA LEU A 34 17.07 -10.46 -11.97
C LEU A 34 16.99 -10.53 -13.50
N ALA A 35 16.19 -11.46 -13.99
CA ALA A 35 15.90 -11.58 -15.42
C ALA A 35 14.64 -10.79 -15.76
N VAL A 36 14.74 -9.87 -16.72
CA VAL A 36 13.58 -9.16 -17.30
C VAL A 36 13.37 -9.72 -18.72
N PRO A 37 12.23 -10.39 -18.97
CA PRO A 37 11.95 -10.94 -20.30
C PRO A 37 11.87 -9.86 -21.37
N PRO A 38 12.18 -10.18 -22.65
CA PRO A 38 11.94 -9.29 -23.76
C PRO A 38 10.47 -8.82 -23.80
N GLY A 39 10.24 -7.52 -23.99
CA GLY A 39 8.91 -6.94 -24.03
C GLY A 39 8.34 -6.55 -22.67
N GLU A 40 9.09 -6.71 -21.58
CA GLU A 40 8.75 -6.22 -20.25
C GLU A 40 9.71 -5.13 -19.77
N GLN A 41 9.27 -4.33 -18.81
CA GLN A 41 10.04 -3.29 -18.11
C GLN A 41 10.09 -3.64 -16.62
N LEU A 42 11.21 -3.28 -15.98
CA LEU A 42 11.36 -3.40 -14.53
C LEU A 42 10.67 -2.21 -13.83
N ALA A 43 9.79 -2.50 -12.89
CA ALA A 43 9.20 -1.55 -11.97
C ALA A 43 9.95 -1.66 -10.63
N ILE A 44 10.36 -0.53 -10.06
CA ILE A 44 11.12 -0.47 -8.80
C ILE A 44 10.49 0.58 -7.89
N SER A 45 10.27 0.24 -6.63
CA SER A 45 9.91 1.19 -5.59
C SER A 45 10.67 0.90 -4.29
N THR A 46 10.72 1.89 -3.41
CA THR A 46 11.39 1.78 -2.11
C THR A 46 10.61 2.51 -1.04
N ASP A 47 10.28 1.80 0.04
CA ASP A 47 9.65 2.35 1.22
C ASP A 47 10.52 2.17 2.46
N THR A 48 10.45 3.17 3.37
CA THR A 48 11.12 3.13 4.65
C THR A 48 10.13 3.32 5.79
N LEU A 49 10.10 2.35 6.71
CA LEU A 49 9.35 2.44 7.96
C LEU A 49 10.30 2.73 9.12
N VAL A 50 9.97 3.75 9.91
CA VAL A 50 10.75 4.20 11.07
C VAL A 50 9.91 4.05 12.34
N ALA A 51 10.49 3.44 13.38
CA ALA A 51 9.85 3.27 14.67
C ALA A 51 9.44 4.63 15.27
N GLY A 52 8.24 4.69 15.83
CA GLY A 52 7.67 5.92 16.41
C GLY A 52 7.17 6.94 15.38
N VAL A 53 7.34 6.67 14.07
CA VAL A 53 6.82 7.50 12.97
C VAL A 53 5.75 6.73 12.20
N HIS A 54 6.11 5.57 11.65
CA HIS A 54 5.24 4.76 10.79
C HIS A 54 4.60 3.57 11.52
N PHE A 55 5.12 3.22 12.70
CA PHE A 55 4.57 2.18 13.57
C PHE A 55 4.96 2.44 15.02
N ALA A 56 4.14 1.95 15.95
CA ALA A 56 4.43 2.02 17.38
C ALA A 56 5.61 1.11 17.75
N ASP A 57 6.45 1.54 18.68
CA ASP A 57 7.53 0.74 19.25
C ASP A 57 7.41 0.77 20.79
N PRO A 58 7.30 -0.39 21.48
CA PRO A 58 7.39 -1.75 20.93
C PRO A 58 6.14 -2.21 20.17
N CYS A 59 6.33 -3.12 19.20
CA CYS A 59 5.25 -3.82 18.52
C CYS A 59 5.60 -5.30 18.29
N ASP A 60 4.63 -6.10 17.89
CA ASP A 60 4.84 -7.49 17.51
C ASP A 60 5.70 -7.57 16.23
N PRO A 61 6.91 -8.18 16.29
CA PRO A 61 7.80 -8.28 15.14
C PRO A 61 7.21 -9.10 13.98
N PHE A 62 6.34 -10.08 14.24
CA PHE A 62 5.68 -10.83 13.19
C PHE A 62 4.74 -9.93 12.38
N LEU A 63 3.94 -9.12 13.05
CA LEU A 63 3.05 -8.15 12.42
C LEU A 63 3.83 -7.08 11.66
N LEU A 64 4.93 -6.58 12.26
CA LEU A 64 5.82 -5.63 11.61
C LEU A 64 6.45 -6.20 10.34
N GLY A 65 6.83 -7.49 10.35
CA GLY A 65 7.35 -8.19 9.18
C GLY A 65 6.35 -8.23 8.02
N GLN A 66 5.07 -8.49 8.30
CA GLN A 66 4.03 -8.45 7.29
C GLN A 66 3.83 -7.03 6.73
N ARG A 67 3.64 -6.04 7.64
CA ARG A 67 3.39 -4.66 7.26
C ARG A 67 4.53 -4.08 6.41
N SER A 68 5.79 -4.30 6.80
CA SER A 68 6.94 -3.72 6.13
C SER A 68 7.06 -4.12 4.65
N LEU A 69 6.66 -5.33 4.29
CA LEU A 69 6.65 -5.76 2.90
C LEU A 69 5.36 -5.35 2.17
N ALA A 70 4.21 -5.43 2.85
CA ALA A 70 2.92 -5.14 2.25
C ALA A 70 2.87 -3.71 1.70
N VAL A 71 3.36 -2.72 2.49
CA VAL A 71 3.33 -1.31 2.08
C VAL A 71 4.15 -1.09 0.81
N ALA A 72 5.36 -1.63 0.73
CA ALA A 72 6.22 -1.49 -0.45
C ALA A 72 5.65 -2.23 -1.69
N VAL A 73 5.04 -3.42 -1.50
CA VAL A 73 4.43 -4.17 -2.61
C VAL A 73 3.19 -3.48 -3.17
N SER A 74 2.53 -2.62 -2.39
CA SER A 74 1.38 -1.83 -2.85
C SER A 74 1.73 -0.96 -4.06
N ASP A 75 2.93 -0.39 -4.12
CA ASP A 75 3.39 0.36 -5.29
C ASP A 75 3.44 -0.49 -6.57
N LEU A 76 3.82 -1.77 -6.45
CA LEU A 76 3.78 -2.69 -7.59
C LEU A 76 2.34 -2.94 -8.05
N ALA A 77 1.39 -3.04 -7.12
CA ALA A 77 -0.03 -3.16 -7.44
C ALA A 77 -0.54 -1.89 -8.15
N ALA A 78 -0.17 -0.70 -7.66
CA ALA A 78 -0.51 0.58 -8.25
C ALA A 78 -0.03 0.75 -9.69
N MET A 79 1.13 0.16 -10.02
CA MET A 79 1.69 0.12 -11.38
C MET A 79 1.13 -1.02 -12.24
N GLY A 80 0.29 -1.89 -11.68
CA GLY A 80 -0.17 -3.11 -12.32
C GLY A 80 0.99 -4.10 -12.58
N ALA A 81 2.09 -4.03 -11.82
CA ALA A 81 3.25 -4.86 -12.03
C ALA A 81 3.05 -6.28 -11.47
N THR A 82 3.78 -7.23 -12.03
CA THR A 82 3.92 -8.58 -11.48
C THR A 82 5.13 -8.59 -10.56
N PRO A 83 4.98 -8.92 -9.26
CA PRO A 83 6.09 -8.96 -8.32
C PRO A 83 7.16 -9.96 -8.76
N VAL A 84 8.44 -9.67 -8.46
CA VAL A 84 9.57 -10.57 -8.76
C VAL A 84 10.41 -10.75 -7.50
N ALA A 85 10.94 -9.66 -6.95
CA ALA A 85 11.91 -9.73 -5.88
C ALA A 85 11.84 -8.50 -4.97
N PHE A 86 12.45 -8.62 -3.78
CA PHE A 86 12.68 -7.48 -2.90
C PHE A 86 14.02 -7.60 -2.16
N THR A 87 14.52 -6.48 -1.71
CA THR A 87 15.64 -6.39 -0.77
C THR A 87 15.18 -5.72 0.52
N LEU A 88 15.84 -6.07 1.64
CA LEU A 88 15.56 -5.52 2.96
C LEU A 88 16.83 -4.92 3.56
N ALA A 89 16.85 -3.61 3.79
CA ALA A 89 17.83 -2.97 4.66
C ALA A 89 17.20 -2.81 6.05
N LEU A 90 17.70 -3.58 7.03
CA LEU A 90 17.22 -3.65 8.39
C LEU A 90 18.21 -2.98 9.36
N THR A 91 17.77 -1.92 10.01
CA THR A 91 18.51 -1.30 11.12
C THR A 91 17.82 -1.63 12.43
N VAL A 92 18.55 -2.20 13.39
CA VAL A 92 18.01 -2.59 14.70
C VAL A 92 18.92 -2.12 15.85
N PRO A 93 18.35 -1.67 16.99
CA PRO A 93 19.15 -1.23 18.13
C PRO A 93 19.83 -2.40 18.85
N THR A 94 19.13 -3.52 18.95
CA THR A 94 19.58 -4.76 19.58
C THR A 94 19.03 -5.96 18.83
N VAL A 95 19.78 -7.04 18.79
CA VAL A 95 19.41 -8.28 18.11
C VAL A 95 19.10 -9.36 19.13
N THR A 96 17.88 -9.91 19.10
CA THR A 96 17.51 -11.16 19.77
C THR A 96 17.04 -12.17 18.74
N ALA A 97 17.35 -13.45 18.96
CA ALA A 97 16.95 -14.52 18.04
C ALA A 97 15.43 -14.59 17.88
N ASP A 98 14.69 -14.45 18.97
CA ASP A 98 13.21 -14.52 18.97
C ASP A 98 12.59 -13.39 18.14
N TRP A 99 13.10 -12.16 18.29
CA TRP A 99 12.61 -11.02 17.52
C TRP A 99 12.84 -11.22 16.01
N LEU A 100 14.07 -11.63 15.65
CA LEU A 100 14.42 -11.86 14.24
C LEU A 100 13.63 -13.01 13.63
N GLN A 101 13.44 -14.09 14.38
CA GLN A 101 12.64 -15.23 13.92
C GLN A 101 11.18 -14.82 13.66
N ALA A 102 10.57 -14.10 14.60
CA ALA A 102 9.19 -13.64 14.45
C ALA A 102 9.06 -12.67 13.27
N TYR A 103 9.98 -11.68 13.15
CA TYR A 103 10.01 -10.74 12.02
C TYR A 103 10.17 -11.45 10.67
N ALA A 104 11.15 -12.36 10.55
CA ALA A 104 11.37 -13.13 9.34
C ALA A 104 10.18 -14.04 8.97
N HIS A 105 9.47 -14.59 9.95
CA HIS A 105 8.25 -15.35 9.70
C HIS A 105 7.12 -14.46 9.15
N GLY A 106 6.92 -13.27 9.72
CA GLY A 106 5.92 -12.31 9.22
C GLY A 106 6.24 -11.85 7.79
N LEU A 107 7.51 -11.49 7.55
CA LEU A 107 8.02 -11.12 6.23
C LEU A 107 7.79 -12.24 5.20
N ASN A 108 8.15 -13.49 5.56
CA ASN A 108 7.96 -14.66 4.70
C ASN A 108 6.49 -14.92 4.39
N ARG A 109 5.59 -14.77 5.38
CA ARG A 109 4.14 -14.94 5.16
C ARG A 109 3.61 -13.97 4.12
N MET A 110 3.97 -12.70 4.23
CA MET A 110 3.56 -11.68 3.25
C MET A 110 4.19 -11.94 1.88
N ALA A 111 5.49 -12.28 1.85
CA ALA A 111 6.19 -12.59 0.61
C ALA A 111 5.56 -13.75 -0.16
N GLN A 112 5.16 -14.81 0.53
CA GLN A 112 4.45 -15.94 -0.08
C GLN A 112 3.08 -15.54 -0.62
N GLY A 113 2.32 -14.72 0.12
CA GLY A 113 1.02 -14.19 -0.33
C GLY A 113 1.12 -13.33 -1.58
N CYS A 114 2.21 -12.57 -1.71
CA CYS A 114 2.48 -11.70 -2.86
C CYS A 114 3.23 -12.39 -4.01
N GLY A 115 3.75 -13.61 -3.82
CA GLY A 115 4.56 -14.31 -4.82
C GLY A 115 5.89 -13.60 -5.12
N ILE A 116 6.53 -13.00 -4.10
CA ILE A 116 7.74 -12.18 -4.24
C ILE A 116 8.91 -12.79 -3.44
N ALA A 117 10.15 -12.73 -3.98
CA ALA A 117 11.31 -13.36 -3.39
C ALA A 117 12.27 -12.36 -2.72
N LEU A 118 12.76 -12.68 -1.50
CA LEU A 118 13.86 -11.95 -0.87
C LEU A 118 15.18 -12.32 -1.56
N VAL A 119 15.87 -11.34 -2.13
CA VAL A 119 17.09 -11.58 -2.93
C VAL A 119 18.34 -10.91 -2.37
N GLY A 120 18.21 -10.07 -1.35
CA GLY A 120 19.34 -9.36 -0.77
C GLY A 120 18.92 -8.37 0.30
N GLY A 121 19.88 -7.56 0.73
CA GLY A 121 19.66 -6.51 1.70
C GLY A 121 20.89 -6.22 2.54
N ASP A 122 20.68 -5.52 3.63
CA ASP A 122 21.71 -5.15 4.60
C ASP A 122 21.15 -5.26 6.02
N THR A 123 22.00 -5.51 7.00
CA THR A 123 21.60 -5.54 8.40
C THR A 123 22.63 -4.77 9.23
N THR A 124 22.19 -3.69 9.86
CA THR A 124 23.09 -2.82 10.62
C THR A 124 22.53 -2.46 11.99
N ARG A 125 23.37 -1.90 12.86
CA ARG A 125 22.96 -1.47 14.20
C ARG A 125 22.62 0.02 14.21
N GLY A 126 21.44 0.37 14.72
CA GLY A 126 20.99 1.74 14.89
C GLY A 126 19.53 1.81 15.37
N PRO A 127 18.90 2.98 15.33
CA PRO A 127 17.46 3.11 15.60
C PRO A 127 16.65 2.20 14.67
N LEU A 128 15.57 1.59 15.20
CA LEU A 128 14.78 0.63 14.43
C LEU A 128 14.17 1.30 13.19
N SER A 129 14.62 0.85 12.03
CA SER A 129 14.08 1.23 10.73
C SER A 129 14.23 0.10 9.72
N LEU A 130 13.31 0.06 8.77
CA LEU A 130 13.18 -1.00 7.79
C LEU A 130 13.00 -0.33 6.43
N THR A 131 13.91 -0.61 5.50
CA THR A 131 13.78 -0.13 4.12
C THR A 131 13.62 -1.34 3.22
N VAL A 132 12.50 -1.41 2.51
CA VAL A 132 12.20 -2.46 1.55
C VAL A 132 12.23 -1.87 0.16
N THR A 133 13.05 -2.43 -0.73
CA THR A 133 13.02 -2.12 -2.16
C THR A 133 12.41 -3.29 -2.90
N VAL A 134 11.34 -3.04 -3.63
CA VAL A 134 10.60 -4.03 -4.41
C VAL A 134 10.89 -3.92 -5.89
N PHE A 135 10.95 -5.07 -6.55
CA PHE A 135 11.18 -5.20 -7.98
C PHE A 135 10.03 -6.00 -8.59
N GLY A 136 9.37 -5.40 -9.56
CA GLY A 136 8.32 -6.04 -10.35
C GLY A 136 8.58 -5.88 -11.83
N ARG A 137 7.77 -6.50 -12.66
CA ARG A 137 7.82 -6.38 -14.11
C ARG A 137 6.43 -6.06 -14.67
N VAL A 138 6.41 -5.30 -15.75
CA VAL A 138 5.19 -4.93 -16.45
C VAL A 138 5.43 -4.93 -17.95
N PRO A 139 4.50 -5.41 -18.78
CA PRO A 139 4.66 -5.34 -20.23
C PRO A 139 4.86 -3.90 -20.71
N VAL A 140 5.72 -3.70 -21.70
CA VAL A 140 6.00 -2.37 -22.26
C VAL A 140 4.70 -1.69 -22.68
N GLY A 141 4.50 -0.45 -22.21
CA GLY A 141 3.31 0.36 -22.50
C GLY A 141 2.03 -0.03 -21.76
N GLN A 142 2.10 -0.98 -20.80
CA GLN A 142 0.94 -1.39 -20.00
C GLN A 142 1.03 -1.00 -18.52
N ALA A 143 2.07 -0.29 -18.11
CA ALA A 143 2.15 0.21 -16.75
C ALA A 143 0.99 1.17 -16.49
N LEU A 144 0.32 0.99 -15.35
CA LEU A 144 -0.59 1.99 -14.81
C LEU A 144 0.22 3.17 -14.30
N THR A 145 -0.27 4.38 -14.50
CA THR A 145 0.40 5.61 -14.07
C THR A 145 -0.58 6.57 -13.44
N ARG A 146 -0.10 7.55 -12.71
CA ARG A 146 -0.92 8.65 -12.17
C ARG A 146 -1.47 9.58 -13.26
N SER A 147 -0.86 9.60 -14.44
CA SER A 147 -1.28 10.40 -15.59
C SER A 147 -2.18 9.60 -16.53
N GLY A 148 -3.09 10.29 -17.22
CA GLY A 148 -3.97 9.70 -18.25
C GLY A 148 -5.45 9.77 -17.96
N ALA A 149 -5.86 10.20 -16.76
CA ALA A 149 -7.27 10.42 -16.42
C ALA A 149 -7.89 11.47 -17.36
N GLN A 150 -9.12 11.21 -17.83
CA GLN A 150 -9.82 12.05 -18.80
C GLN A 150 -11.16 12.52 -18.25
N PRO A 151 -11.59 13.78 -18.55
CA PRO A 151 -12.94 14.21 -18.21
C PRO A 151 -13.99 13.24 -18.76
N GLY A 152 -14.90 12.78 -17.89
CA GLY A 152 -15.90 11.76 -18.19
C GLY A 152 -15.57 10.37 -17.65
N ASP A 153 -14.33 10.10 -17.25
CA ASP A 153 -13.97 8.87 -16.57
C ASP A 153 -14.64 8.77 -15.19
N LEU A 154 -14.89 7.55 -14.76
CA LEU A 154 -15.26 7.25 -13.37
C LEU A 154 -14.02 7.31 -12.48
N LEU A 155 -14.17 7.80 -11.25
CA LEU A 155 -13.19 7.67 -10.18
C LEU A 155 -13.62 6.52 -9.27
N CYS A 156 -12.75 5.56 -9.09
CA CYS A 156 -13.02 4.32 -8.37
C CYS A 156 -11.97 4.01 -7.31
N VAL A 157 -12.36 3.20 -6.31
CA VAL A 157 -11.44 2.57 -5.35
C VAL A 157 -11.68 1.07 -5.29
N GLY A 158 -10.63 0.31 -4.98
CA GLY A 158 -10.64 -1.16 -4.96
C GLY A 158 -11.10 -1.77 -3.64
N GLY A 159 -11.69 -1.02 -2.72
CA GLY A 159 -12.12 -1.53 -1.41
C GLY A 159 -12.52 -0.43 -0.45
N GLU A 160 -12.79 -0.82 0.80
CA GLU A 160 -13.12 0.08 1.91
C GLU A 160 -11.91 0.90 2.37
N LEU A 161 -12.15 2.11 2.84
CA LEU A 161 -11.12 3.08 3.21
C LEU A 161 -11.21 3.49 4.69
N GLY A 162 -10.08 3.95 5.22
CA GLY A 162 -9.96 4.52 6.56
C GLY A 162 -9.75 3.50 7.67
N ASN A 163 -9.72 2.21 7.38
CA ASN A 163 -9.60 1.15 8.38
C ASN A 163 -8.26 1.23 9.12
N ALA A 164 -7.16 1.45 8.42
CA ALA A 164 -5.83 1.55 9.03
C ALA A 164 -5.70 2.81 9.90
N ALA A 165 -6.10 3.97 9.38
CA ALA A 165 -6.16 5.21 10.17
C ALA A 165 -7.10 5.09 11.37
N GLY A 166 -8.22 4.39 11.20
CA GLY A 166 -9.16 4.07 12.27
C GLY A 166 -8.58 3.15 13.34
N ALA A 167 -7.68 2.24 12.99
CA ALA A 167 -7.00 1.34 13.92
C ALA A 167 -5.98 2.06 14.82
N LEU A 168 -5.49 3.23 14.44
CA LEU A 168 -4.39 3.90 15.14
C LEU A 168 -4.63 4.11 16.65
N PRO A 169 -5.81 4.54 17.14
CA PRO A 169 -6.08 4.61 18.58
C PRO A 169 -5.99 3.25 19.30
N LEU A 170 -6.32 2.14 18.63
CA LEU A 170 -6.15 0.77 19.16
C LEU A 170 -4.66 0.39 19.22
N VAL A 171 -3.92 0.63 18.14
CA VAL A 171 -2.48 0.35 18.03
C VAL A 171 -1.68 1.12 19.08
N LEU A 172 -2.07 2.35 19.37
CA LEU A 172 -1.43 3.22 20.38
C LEU A 172 -1.94 2.97 21.81
N GLY A 173 -2.86 2.02 22.02
CA GLY A 173 -3.45 1.75 23.33
C GLY A 173 -4.25 2.93 23.93
N GLN A 174 -4.72 3.85 23.10
CA GLN A 174 -5.49 5.03 23.51
C GLN A 174 -6.98 4.72 23.68
N ARG A 175 -7.47 3.68 23.01
CA ARG A 175 -8.85 3.21 23.06
C ARG A 175 -8.87 1.69 22.96
N GLU A 176 -9.95 1.11 23.47
CA GLU A 176 -10.29 -0.29 23.37
C GLU A 176 -11.61 -0.47 22.61
N ALA A 177 -11.82 -1.64 22.03
CA ALA A 177 -13.07 -2.05 21.40
C ALA A 177 -13.23 -3.57 21.55
N GLU A 178 -14.47 -4.06 21.37
CA GLU A 178 -14.75 -5.49 21.30
C GLU A 178 -14.00 -6.12 20.13
N ALA A 179 -13.66 -7.40 20.26
CA ALA A 179 -12.79 -8.07 19.31
C ALA A 179 -13.32 -8.09 17.85
N ASP A 180 -14.63 -8.18 17.68
CA ASP A 180 -15.30 -8.15 16.38
C ASP A 180 -15.17 -6.79 15.65
N ILE A 181 -14.98 -5.71 16.40
CA ILE A 181 -14.72 -4.36 15.89
C ILE A 181 -13.22 -4.13 15.75
N ALA A 182 -12.44 -4.48 16.77
CA ALA A 182 -11.01 -4.18 16.81
C ALA A 182 -10.20 -4.99 15.79
N GLN A 183 -10.48 -6.30 15.68
CA GLN A 183 -9.65 -7.20 14.89
C GLN A 183 -9.62 -6.85 13.39
N PRO A 184 -10.76 -6.57 12.71
CA PRO A 184 -10.72 -6.16 11.29
C PRO A 184 -9.89 -4.88 11.06
N LEU A 185 -9.95 -3.91 11.96
CA LEU A 185 -9.18 -2.68 11.86
C LEU A 185 -7.68 -2.92 12.06
N LEU A 186 -7.32 -3.72 13.08
CA LEU A 186 -5.93 -4.08 13.36
C LEU A 186 -5.32 -4.94 12.26
N ASP A 187 -6.09 -5.87 11.68
CA ASP A 187 -5.64 -6.70 10.56
C ASP A 187 -5.32 -5.82 9.35
N HIS A 188 -6.16 -4.83 9.07
CA HIS A 188 -5.92 -3.89 7.97
C HIS A 188 -4.67 -3.05 8.19
N TYR A 189 -4.43 -2.56 9.42
CA TYR A 189 -3.24 -1.79 9.77
C TYR A 189 -1.96 -2.63 9.68
N TRP A 190 -1.95 -3.85 10.26
CA TRP A 190 -0.74 -4.65 10.37
C TRP A 190 -0.45 -5.53 9.16
N SER A 191 -1.47 -5.90 8.40
CA SER A 191 -1.35 -6.79 7.24
C SER A 191 -2.22 -6.30 6.09
N PRO A 192 -2.01 -5.04 5.61
CA PRO A 192 -2.73 -4.58 4.42
C PRO A 192 -2.48 -5.54 3.27
N GLN A 193 -3.49 -5.73 2.42
CA GLN A 193 -3.41 -6.70 1.32
C GLN A 193 -3.12 -5.96 0.00
N PRO A 194 -1.87 -6.01 -0.52
CA PRO A 194 -1.54 -5.37 -1.79
C PRO A 194 -2.43 -5.87 -2.92
N GLN A 195 -3.10 -4.98 -3.63
CA GLN A 195 -4.11 -5.33 -4.64
C GLN A 195 -3.49 -5.70 -6.00
N LEU A 196 -2.49 -6.58 -5.98
CA LEU A 196 -1.70 -6.98 -7.16
C LEU A 196 -2.58 -7.51 -8.31
N ALA A 197 -3.51 -8.40 -8.00
CA ALA A 197 -4.36 -9.01 -9.01
C ALA A 197 -5.33 -7.97 -9.62
N LEU A 198 -5.88 -7.05 -8.81
CA LEU A 198 -6.70 -5.94 -9.32
C LEU A 198 -5.86 -5.01 -10.20
N GLY A 199 -4.66 -4.59 -9.76
CA GLY A 199 -3.76 -3.76 -10.56
C GLY A 199 -3.46 -4.37 -11.92
N GLN A 200 -3.19 -5.68 -11.98
CA GLN A 200 -2.98 -6.39 -13.24
C GLN A 200 -4.25 -6.44 -14.11
N ALA A 201 -5.43 -6.63 -13.51
CA ALA A 201 -6.71 -6.64 -14.22
C ALA A 201 -7.08 -5.26 -14.81
N LEU A 202 -6.55 -4.18 -14.24
CA LEU A 202 -6.76 -2.80 -14.68
C LEU A 202 -5.87 -2.41 -15.88
N ARG A 203 -4.83 -3.19 -16.23
CA ARG A 203 -3.97 -2.91 -17.40
C ARG A 203 -4.81 -2.78 -18.67
N GLY A 204 -4.56 -1.73 -19.44
CA GLY A 204 -5.26 -1.43 -20.69
C GLY A 204 -6.74 -1.04 -20.53
N LYS A 205 -7.26 -0.95 -19.30
CA LYS A 205 -8.62 -0.52 -18.98
C LYS A 205 -8.64 0.78 -18.19
N ALA A 206 -7.87 0.86 -17.10
CA ALA A 206 -7.75 2.09 -16.32
C ALA A 206 -6.94 3.14 -17.07
N THR A 207 -7.36 4.39 -16.97
CA THR A 207 -6.69 5.55 -17.56
C THR A 207 -5.64 6.14 -16.62
N SER A 208 -5.81 5.98 -15.30
CA SER A 208 -4.80 6.29 -14.28
C SER A 208 -5.00 5.41 -13.05
N ALA A 209 -3.94 5.25 -12.26
CA ALA A 209 -4.00 4.54 -10.98
C ALA A 209 -2.89 4.99 -10.03
N LEU A 210 -3.14 4.82 -8.73
CA LEU A 210 -2.17 4.83 -7.62
C LEU A 210 -2.75 4.03 -6.45
N ASP A 211 -1.97 3.81 -5.40
CA ASP A 211 -2.45 3.33 -4.12
C ASP A 211 -2.63 4.47 -3.12
N ILE A 212 -3.48 4.27 -2.13
CA ILE A 212 -3.79 5.28 -1.11
C ILE A 212 -2.89 5.04 0.11
N SER A 213 -1.86 5.86 0.26
CA SER A 213 -0.90 5.82 1.37
C SER A 213 -1.02 7.02 2.32
N ASP A 214 -1.27 8.23 1.78
CA ASP A 214 -1.35 9.48 2.55
C ASP A 214 -2.80 9.91 2.83
N GLY A 215 -3.76 9.28 2.19
CA GLY A 215 -5.19 9.51 2.30
C GLY A 215 -5.85 9.86 0.97
N LEU A 216 -7.10 9.45 0.79
CA LEU A 216 -7.82 9.52 -0.48
C LEU A 216 -7.72 10.89 -1.17
N LEU A 217 -7.95 11.98 -0.44
CA LEU A 217 -7.97 13.32 -1.05
C LEU A 217 -6.58 13.81 -1.45
N ALA A 218 -5.53 13.45 -0.68
CA ALA A 218 -4.16 13.80 -1.00
C ALA A 218 -3.69 13.01 -2.24
N ASP A 219 -3.89 11.70 -2.23
CA ASP A 219 -3.43 10.81 -3.29
C ASP A 219 -4.18 11.03 -4.60
N CYS A 220 -5.50 11.25 -4.56
CA CYS A 220 -6.26 11.71 -5.71
C CYS A 220 -5.71 13.04 -6.28
N GLY A 221 -5.13 13.90 -5.44
CA GLY A 221 -4.44 15.12 -5.87
C GLY A 221 -3.28 14.86 -6.83
N HIS A 222 -2.57 13.73 -6.64
CA HIS A 222 -1.48 13.33 -7.54
C HIS A 222 -1.99 12.91 -8.92
N ILE A 223 -3.11 12.18 -8.99
CA ILE A 223 -3.77 11.88 -10.28
C ILE A 223 -4.23 13.16 -10.96
N ALA A 224 -4.91 14.04 -10.22
CA ALA A 224 -5.43 15.30 -10.75
C ALA A 224 -4.32 16.17 -11.33
N LEU A 225 -3.20 16.29 -10.62
CA LEU A 225 -2.03 17.06 -11.05
C LEU A 225 -1.36 16.43 -12.27
N ALA A 226 -1.08 15.12 -12.23
CA ALA A 226 -0.38 14.41 -13.30
C ALA A 226 -1.21 14.35 -14.61
N SER A 227 -2.53 14.37 -14.51
CA SER A 227 -3.46 14.32 -15.65
C SER A 227 -3.97 15.70 -16.09
N GLY A 228 -3.76 16.76 -15.31
CA GLY A 228 -4.26 18.12 -15.61
C GLY A 228 -5.79 18.22 -15.54
N VAL A 229 -6.43 17.48 -14.64
CA VAL A 229 -7.89 17.37 -14.51
C VAL A 229 -8.37 17.72 -13.10
N ARG A 230 -9.69 17.80 -12.93
CA ARG A 230 -10.32 17.85 -11.62
C ARG A 230 -10.95 16.51 -11.28
N LEU A 231 -10.68 15.99 -10.07
CA LEU A 231 -11.38 14.83 -9.52
C LEU A 231 -12.49 15.30 -8.59
N GLU A 232 -13.70 14.85 -8.82
CA GLU A 232 -14.89 15.11 -8.01
C GLU A 232 -15.19 13.84 -7.19
N VAL A 233 -14.95 13.88 -5.89
CA VAL A 233 -15.23 12.77 -4.94
C VAL A 233 -16.60 13.03 -4.32
N GLU A 234 -17.52 12.07 -4.39
CA GLU A 234 -18.84 12.09 -3.75
C GLU A 234 -18.72 11.45 -2.36
N ARG A 235 -18.78 12.24 -1.29
CA ARG A 235 -18.58 11.79 0.11
C ARG A 235 -19.36 10.53 0.45
N GLU A 236 -20.63 10.51 0.09
CA GLU A 236 -21.56 9.43 0.45
C GLU A 236 -21.31 8.11 -0.30
N ARG A 237 -20.44 8.12 -1.30
CA ARG A 237 -20.05 6.94 -2.07
C ARG A 237 -18.73 6.35 -1.61
N VAL A 238 -17.99 7.02 -0.72
CA VAL A 238 -16.75 6.49 -0.17
C VAL A 238 -17.08 5.28 0.71
N PRO A 239 -16.57 4.09 0.39
CA PRO A 239 -16.90 2.88 1.11
C PRO A 239 -16.23 2.85 2.48
N LEU A 240 -17.03 2.64 3.52
CA LEU A 240 -16.60 2.54 4.92
C LEU A 240 -16.98 1.15 5.47
N SER A 241 -16.11 0.52 6.24
CA SER A 241 -16.46 -0.72 6.93
C SER A 241 -17.41 -0.48 8.10
N ASP A 242 -18.25 -1.48 8.39
CA ASP A 242 -19.13 -1.44 9.58
C ASP A 242 -18.31 -1.34 10.86
N ALA A 243 -17.17 -2.01 10.96
CA ALA A 243 -16.25 -1.95 12.09
C ALA A 243 -15.71 -0.54 12.32
N LEU A 244 -15.31 0.16 11.26
CA LEU A 244 -14.81 1.54 11.33
C LEU A 244 -15.91 2.49 11.80
N VAL A 245 -17.11 2.37 11.25
CA VAL A 245 -18.27 3.19 11.65
C VAL A 245 -18.68 2.91 13.09
N ALA A 246 -18.71 1.65 13.53
CA ALA A 246 -19.00 1.26 14.92
C ALA A 246 -17.96 1.82 15.89
N PHE A 247 -16.68 1.84 15.51
CA PHE A 247 -15.59 2.30 16.38
C PHE A 247 -15.50 3.83 16.48
N LEU A 248 -15.56 4.55 15.36
CA LEU A 248 -15.33 6.00 15.30
C LEU A 248 -16.61 6.84 15.16
N GLY A 249 -17.75 6.21 14.91
CA GLY A 249 -18.98 6.87 14.47
C GLY A 249 -18.83 7.39 13.02
N GLN A 250 -19.95 7.72 12.38
CA GLN A 250 -19.99 8.10 10.95
C GLN A 250 -18.99 9.20 10.57
N ARG A 251 -18.96 10.31 11.33
CA ARG A 251 -18.05 11.44 11.04
C ARG A 251 -16.59 11.11 11.23
N GLY A 252 -16.27 10.27 12.23
CA GLY A 252 -14.90 9.81 12.49
C GLY A 252 -14.42 8.90 11.37
N ALA A 253 -15.25 7.96 10.94
CA ALA A 253 -15.00 7.05 9.84
C ALA A 253 -14.78 7.80 8.50
N GLU A 254 -15.67 8.74 8.17
CA GLU A 254 -15.52 9.59 6.99
C GLU A 254 -14.18 10.35 6.99
N ARG A 255 -13.80 10.94 8.12
CA ARG A 255 -12.51 11.65 8.24
C ARG A 255 -11.33 10.69 8.07
N ALA A 256 -11.37 9.50 8.66
CA ALA A 256 -10.34 8.48 8.51
C ALA A 256 -10.17 8.07 7.04
N ALA A 257 -11.27 7.80 6.33
CA ALA A 257 -11.26 7.41 4.93
C ALA A 257 -10.81 8.53 3.96
N LEU A 258 -11.16 9.79 4.25
CA LEU A 258 -10.86 10.91 3.35
C LEU A 258 -9.43 11.44 3.50
N SER A 259 -8.89 11.45 4.73
CA SER A 259 -7.63 12.14 5.05
C SER A 259 -6.68 11.30 5.90
N GLY A 260 -7.08 10.09 6.29
CA GLY A 260 -6.20 9.11 6.92
C GLY A 260 -5.41 8.35 5.86
N GLY A 261 -4.23 7.92 6.20
CA GLY A 261 -3.38 7.14 5.31
C GLY A 261 -3.38 5.65 5.66
N ASP A 262 -2.40 4.94 5.11
CA ASP A 262 -2.13 3.53 5.36
C ASP A 262 -3.18 2.53 4.81
N ASP A 263 -4.05 2.95 3.90
CA ASP A 263 -5.08 2.05 3.35
C ASP A 263 -4.52 1.06 2.33
N TYR A 264 -3.55 1.47 1.51
CA TYR A 264 -2.93 0.64 0.46
C TYR A 264 -3.96 -0.01 -0.47
N VAL A 265 -5.09 0.64 -0.64
CA VAL A 265 -6.15 0.32 -1.58
C VAL A 265 -5.90 1.12 -2.87
N LEU A 266 -6.16 0.52 -4.04
CA LEU A 266 -6.00 1.22 -5.30
C LEU A 266 -7.10 2.27 -5.51
N ALA A 267 -6.70 3.50 -5.87
CA ALA A 267 -7.57 4.50 -6.48
C ALA A 267 -7.22 4.64 -7.96
N PHE A 268 -8.23 4.63 -8.81
CA PHE A 268 -8.03 4.62 -10.26
C PHE A 268 -9.17 5.28 -11.01
N THR A 269 -8.89 5.70 -12.24
CA THR A 269 -9.90 6.21 -13.16
C THR A 269 -10.06 5.28 -14.34
N LEU A 270 -11.28 5.14 -14.85
CA LEU A 270 -11.55 4.33 -16.04
C LEU A 270 -12.78 4.84 -16.81
N PRO A 271 -12.83 4.62 -18.14
CA PRO A 271 -14.03 4.82 -18.92
C PRO A 271 -15.18 3.96 -18.39
N SER A 272 -16.39 4.50 -18.31
CA SER A 272 -17.56 3.80 -17.75
C SER A 272 -17.89 2.48 -18.45
N VAL A 273 -17.47 2.32 -19.70
CA VAL A 273 -17.67 1.09 -20.50
C VAL A 273 -16.86 -0.10 -19.97
N GLU A 274 -15.75 0.13 -19.27
CA GLU A 274 -14.88 -0.92 -18.75
C GLU A 274 -15.38 -1.49 -17.40
N LEU A 275 -16.19 -0.72 -16.66
CA LEU A 275 -16.64 -1.11 -15.32
C LEU A 275 -17.45 -2.40 -15.26
N PRO A 276 -18.45 -2.64 -16.17
CA PRO A 276 -19.28 -3.84 -16.09
C PRO A 276 -18.49 -5.15 -16.16
N ALA A 277 -17.45 -5.21 -16.99
CA ALA A 277 -16.61 -6.40 -17.13
C ALA A 277 -15.84 -6.68 -15.83
N LEU A 278 -15.25 -5.64 -15.23
CA LEU A 278 -14.51 -5.76 -13.97
C LEU A 278 -15.42 -6.19 -12.80
N LEU A 279 -16.63 -5.65 -12.72
CA LEU A 279 -17.61 -6.09 -11.71
C LEU A 279 -18.08 -7.53 -11.94
N ALA A 280 -18.25 -7.96 -13.18
CA ALA A 280 -18.60 -9.34 -13.52
C ALA A 280 -17.49 -10.33 -13.14
N ASP A 281 -16.23 -9.91 -13.17
CA ASP A 281 -15.07 -10.66 -12.70
C ASP A 281 -14.97 -10.73 -11.15
N GLY A 282 -15.88 -10.03 -10.42
CA GLY A 282 -15.98 -10.08 -8.95
C GLY A 282 -15.04 -9.13 -8.22
N TRP A 283 -14.44 -8.16 -8.89
CA TRP A 283 -13.57 -7.19 -8.22
C TRP A 283 -14.36 -6.26 -7.29
N PRO A 284 -13.87 -5.95 -6.07
CA PRO A 284 -14.54 -5.11 -5.08
C PRO A 284 -14.39 -3.61 -5.42
N ILE A 285 -14.88 -3.21 -6.59
CA ILE A 285 -14.74 -1.84 -7.10
C ILE A 285 -15.92 -0.99 -6.66
N HIS A 286 -15.60 0.16 -6.08
CA HIS A 286 -16.56 1.18 -5.70
C HIS A 286 -16.35 2.45 -6.53
N VAL A 287 -17.41 2.91 -7.23
CA VAL A 287 -17.40 4.20 -7.92
C VAL A 287 -17.64 5.28 -6.87
N ILE A 288 -16.64 6.11 -6.62
CA ILE A 288 -16.68 7.17 -5.59
C ILE A 288 -16.80 8.58 -6.17
N GLY A 289 -16.80 8.70 -7.50
CA GLY A 289 -16.86 10.00 -8.13
C GLY A 289 -16.56 9.94 -9.62
N ARG A 290 -16.05 11.05 -10.14
CA ARG A 290 -15.75 11.20 -11.56
C ARG A 290 -14.61 12.17 -11.82
N VAL A 291 -14.09 12.10 -13.04
CA VAL A 291 -13.13 13.07 -13.59
C VAL A 291 -13.89 14.18 -14.32
N ALA A 292 -13.55 15.42 -14.04
CA ALA A 292 -14.15 16.61 -14.65
C ALA A 292 -13.06 17.53 -15.25
N GLN A 293 -13.48 18.48 -16.06
CA GLN A 293 -12.60 19.58 -16.49
C GLN A 293 -12.26 20.47 -15.30
N GLY A 294 -11.01 20.94 -15.24
CA GLY A 294 -10.51 21.79 -14.16
C GLY A 294 -9.23 21.23 -13.56
N GLN A 295 -8.95 21.54 -12.32
CA GLN A 295 -7.74 21.10 -11.61
C GLN A 295 -8.04 20.72 -10.16
N GLY A 296 -7.23 19.83 -9.59
CA GLY A 296 -7.26 19.46 -8.18
C GLY A 296 -8.37 18.48 -7.81
N VAL A 297 -8.65 18.36 -6.53
CA VAL A 297 -9.65 17.45 -5.96
C VAL A 297 -10.70 18.26 -5.21
N VAL A 298 -11.97 17.92 -5.42
CA VAL A 298 -13.12 18.51 -4.76
C VAL A 298 -13.94 17.40 -4.11
N LEU A 299 -14.27 17.56 -2.83
CA LEU A 299 -15.19 16.70 -2.12
C LEU A 299 -16.60 17.30 -2.18
N LEU A 300 -17.53 16.56 -2.74
CA LEU A 300 -18.92 17.00 -2.90
C LEU A 300 -19.82 16.29 -1.88
N ASN A 301 -20.78 17.02 -1.32
CA ASN A 301 -21.88 16.43 -0.55
C ASN A 301 -23.01 15.99 -1.50
N ARG A 302 -24.09 15.39 -0.94
CA ARG A 302 -25.26 14.90 -1.70
C ARG A 302 -25.94 15.99 -2.54
N GLU A 303 -25.86 17.24 -2.10
CA GLU A 303 -26.44 18.39 -2.79
C GLU A 303 -25.51 18.96 -3.89
N GLY A 304 -24.30 18.40 -4.04
CA GLY A 304 -23.30 18.85 -5.00
C GLY A 304 -22.49 20.07 -4.54
N HIS A 305 -22.56 20.46 -3.27
CA HIS A 305 -21.76 21.54 -2.72
C HIS A 305 -20.34 21.05 -2.40
N ASP A 306 -19.37 21.91 -2.65
CA ASP A 306 -17.98 21.68 -2.27
C ASP A 306 -17.81 21.79 -0.75
N ILE A 307 -17.37 20.69 -0.13
CA ILE A 307 -17.10 20.57 1.29
C ILE A 307 -15.65 20.11 1.56
N THR A 308 -14.75 20.37 0.62
CA THR A 308 -13.36 19.93 0.66
C THR A 308 -12.67 20.44 1.94
N PRO A 309 -12.09 19.56 2.77
CA PRO A 309 -11.40 19.98 3.97
C PRO A 309 -10.04 20.65 3.64
N GLN A 310 -9.53 21.46 4.57
CA GLN A 310 -8.20 22.08 4.44
C GLN A 310 -7.06 21.05 4.57
N ILE A 311 -7.18 20.10 5.52
CA ILE A 311 -6.24 18.99 5.70
C ILE A 311 -6.73 17.83 4.82
N ARG A 312 -5.90 17.42 3.86
CA ARG A 312 -6.27 16.43 2.85
C ARG A 312 -5.58 15.08 3.02
N GLY A 313 -4.51 15.01 3.84
CA GLY A 313 -3.73 13.80 4.04
C GLY A 313 -2.54 14.03 4.95
N TYR A 314 -1.73 12.99 5.13
CA TYR A 314 -0.50 13.00 5.92
C TYR A 314 0.63 13.72 5.15
N GLN A 315 1.54 14.39 5.89
CA GLN A 315 2.76 15.00 5.34
C GLN A 315 3.91 14.90 6.35
N HIS A 316 5.04 14.34 5.93
CA HIS A 316 6.23 14.15 6.78
C HIS A 316 6.87 15.44 7.28
N PHE A 317 6.83 16.50 6.48
CA PHE A 317 7.54 17.77 6.75
C PHE A 317 6.54 18.92 6.79
N GLN A 318 5.53 18.84 7.67
CA GLN A 318 4.70 20.00 7.95
C GLN A 318 5.47 20.98 8.85
N GLU A 319 5.59 22.23 8.43
CA GLU A 319 5.94 23.29 9.36
C GLU A 319 4.82 23.38 10.39
N THR A 320 5.15 23.09 11.65
CA THR A 320 4.23 23.37 12.76
C THR A 320 4.02 24.87 12.83
N PRO A 321 2.77 25.37 12.74
CA PRO A 321 2.47 26.79 12.78
C PRO A 321 2.89 27.45 14.09
#